data_e60d2b31b81eac2faf73c41422fc81b4
#
_entry.id   e60d2b31b81eac2faf73c41422fc81b4
#
_cell.length_a   1.000
_cell.length_b   1.000
_cell.length_c   1.000
_cell.angle_alpha   90.00
_cell.angle_beta   90.00
_cell.angle_gamma   90.00
#
_symmetry.space_group_name_H-M   'P 1'
#
loop_
_entity.id
_entity.type
_entity.pdbx_description
1 polymer ?
#
loop_
_entity_poly.entity_id
_entity_poly.type
_entity_poly.pdbx_seq_one_letter_code
_entity_poly.pdbx_strand_id
1 'polypeptide(L)'
;MTDKVVHFEIPADDLDRARAFYQQAFGWTINSLPELDYNIVETTPIDETNVPTEPGAINGGMMRRQAPINSPVITIGVDDIDAALQRVEELGGKTEIPKQGVADMGFTAYFSDPEGNLVGLWASAQPG
;
A
#
# COMPACT_ATOMS: atom_id res chain seq x y z
N MET A 1 -4.07 14.12 15.90
CA MET A 1 -3.75 12.72 15.66
C MET A 1 -2.92 12.57 14.38
N THR A 2 -1.87 11.77 14.42
CA THR A 2 -0.95 11.63 13.29
C THR A 2 -1.17 10.28 12.61
N ASP A 3 -1.44 10.31 11.32
CA ASP A 3 -1.56 9.10 10.51
C ASP A 3 -0.17 8.71 10.00
N LYS A 4 0.11 7.42 10.00
CA LYS A 4 1.47 6.91 9.76
C LYS A 4 1.58 6.23 8.42
N VAL A 5 2.77 6.26 7.85
CA VAL A 5 3.08 5.41 6.70
C VAL A 5 3.19 3.98 7.21
N VAL A 6 2.34 3.09 6.69
CA VAL A 6 2.25 1.71 7.19
C VAL A 6 2.58 0.67 6.13
N HIS A 7 2.77 1.10 4.88
CA HIS A 7 2.86 0.17 3.75
C HIS A 7 3.49 0.90 2.57
N PHE A 8 4.05 0.15 1.63
CA PHE A 8 4.50 0.71 0.36
C PHE A 8 4.03 -0.20 -0.76
N GLU A 9 4.03 0.31 -1.99
CA GLU A 9 3.71 -0.52 -3.15
C GLU A 9 4.72 -0.28 -4.24
N ILE A 10 5.14 -1.37 -4.90
CA ILE A 10 6.09 -1.32 -6.00
C ILE A 10 5.43 -1.90 -7.24
N PRO A 11 5.17 -1.10 -8.28
CA PRO A 11 4.64 -1.64 -9.53
C PRO A 11 5.75 -2.26 -10.37
N ALA A 12 5.41 -3.25 -11.18
CA ALA A 12 6.37 -3.91 -12.04
C ALA A 12 5.69 -4.34 -13.34
N ASP A 13 6.43 -4.22 -14.44
CA ASP A 13 5.96 -4.73 -15.74
C ASP A 13 6.11 -6.25 -15.79
N ASP A 14 7.17 -6.77 -15.18
CA ASP A 14 7.45 -8.20 -15.11
C ASP A 14 7.60 -8.57 -13.65
N LEU A 15 6.54 -9.12 -13.08
CA LEU A 15 6.50 -9.44 -11.64
C LEU A 15 7.53 -10.49 -11.24
N ASP A 16 7.76 -11.48 -12.10
CA ASP A 16 8.73 -12.53 -11.79
C ASP A 16 10.15 -11.96 -11.72
N ARG A 17 10.47 -11.08 -12.66
CA ARG A 17 11.78 -10.44 -12.69
C ARG A 17 11.97 -9.52 -11.49
N ALA A 18 10.97 -8.74 -11.15
CA ALA A 18 11.05 -7.83 -10.00
C ALA A 18 11.18 -8.61 -8.70
N ARG A 19 10.40 -9.67 -8.56
CA ARG A 19 10.44 -10.51 -7.38
C ARG A 19 11.83 -11.13 -7.18
N ALA A 20 12.38 -11.71 -8.26
CA ALA A 20 13.71 -12.31 -8.19
C ALA A 20 14.77 -11.28 -7.81
N PHE A 21 14.67 -10.09 -8.37
CA PHE A 21 15.63 -9.02 -8.08
C PHE A 21 15.63 -8.66 -6.58
N TYR A 22 14.46 -8.37 -6.02
CA TYR A 22 14.39 -7.93 -4.62
C TYR A 22 14.70 -9.04 -3.64
N GLN A 23 14.35 -10.28 -3.97
CA GLN A 23 14.70 -11.42 -3.12
C GLN A 23 16.20 -11.63 -3.08
N GLN A 24 16.85 -11.54 -4.22
CA GLN A 24 18.30 -11.79 -4.29
C GLN A 24 19.12 -10.61 -3.78
N ALA A 25 18.69 -9.39 -4.07
CA ALA A 25 19.45 -8.22 -3.68
C ALA A 25 19.31 -7.89 -2.20
N PHE A 26 18.14 -8.09 -1.61
CA PHE A 26 17.86 -7.61 -0.26
C PHE A 26 17.28 -8.67 0.67
N GLY A 27 17.05 -9.87 0.19
CA GLY A 27 16.54 -10.94 1.04
C GLY A 27 15.07 -10.84 1.41
N TRP A 28 14.30 -10.05 0.68
CA TRP A 28 12.87 -9.92 0.94
C TRP A 28 12.14 -11.22 0.64
N THR A 29 11.05 -11.48 1.36
CA THR A 29 10.15 -12.59 1.07
C THR A 29 8.95 -12.03 0.32
N ILE A 30 8.67 -12.54 -0.88
CA ILE A 30 7.58 -12.03 -1.70
C ILE A 30 6.65 -13.19 -2.04
N ASN A 31 5.40 -13.11 -1.56
CA ASN A 31 4.40 -14.17 -1.71
C ASN A 31 3.26 -13.70 -2.60
N SER A 32 2.90 -14.53 -3.56
CA SER A 32 1.80 -14.22 -4.48
C SER A 32 0.45 -14.50 -3.85
N LEU A 33 -0.50 -13.58 -4.08
CA LEU A 33 -1.92 -13.78 -3.77
C LEU A 33 -2.68 -13.77 -5.09
N PRO A 34 -2.81 -14.93 -5.76
CA PRO A 34 -3.38 -14.94 -7.11
C PRO A 34 -4.81 -14.41 -7.19
N GLU A 35 -5.63 -14.64 -6.16
CA GLU A 35 -7.02 -14.15 -6.15
C GLU A 35 -7.11 -12.63 -6.19
N LEU A 36 -6.08 -11.93 -5.71
CA LEU A 36 -6.07 -10.48 -5.66
C LEU A 36 -5.17 -9.87 -6.72
N ASP A 37 -4.52 -10.71 -7.54
CA ASP A 37 -3.52 -10.26 -8.52
C ASP A 37 -2.50 -9.34 -7.87
N TYR A 38 -1.97 -9.77 -6.72
CA TYR A 38 -1.15 -8.94 -5.85
C TYR A 38 -0.10 -9.81 -5.17
N ASN A 39 1.04 -9.24 -4.82
CA ASN A 39 2.10 -9.95 -4.11
C ASN A 39 2.39 -9.22 -2.80
N ILE A 40 2.48 -9.98 -1.72
CA ILE A 40 2.84 -9.44 -0.42
C ILE A 40 4.35 -9.41 -0.32
N VAL A 41 4.91 -8.27 0.06
CA VAL A 41 6.35 -8.06 0.22
C VAL A 41 6.66 -7.95 1.71
N GLU A 42 7.43 -8.89 2.23
CA GLU A 42 7.85 -8.87 3.62
C GLU A 42 9.33 -8.49 3.70
N THR A 43 9.59 -7.30 4.19
CA THR A 43 10.94 -6.83 4.46
C THR A 43 11.33 -7.11 5.91
N THR A 44 10.37 -7.47 6.74
CA THR A 44 10.56 -7.70 8.18
C THR A 44 9.58 -8.77 8.63
N PRO A 45 9.93 -9.54 9.67
CA PRO A 45 8.99 -10.53 10.23
C PRO A 45 7.72 -9.85 10.75
N ILE A 46 6.63 -10.61 10.75
CA ILE A 46 5.35 -10.17 11.25
C ILE A 46 4.94 -11.05 12.42
N ASP A 47 4.07 -10.51 13.29
CA ASP A 47 3.49 -11.30 14.37
C ASP A 47 2.20 -11.99 13.88
N GLU A 48 1.49 -12.65 14.79
CA GLU A 48 0.28 -13.41 14.44
C GLU A 48 -0.88 -12.52 14.00
N THR A 49 -0.77 -11.19 14.21
CA THR A 49 -1.76 -10.23 13.74
C THR A 49 -1.32 -9.54 12.45
N ASN A 50 -0.26 -10.04 11.81
CA ASN A 50 0.31 -9.51 10.57
C ASN A 50 0.93 -8.11 10.73
N VAL A 51 1.38 -7.80 11.93
CA VAL A 51 2.03 -6.51 12.22
C VAL A 51 3.55 -6.72 12.25
N PRO A 52 4.33 -5.84 11.61
CA PRO A 52 5.79 -5.93 11.68
C PRO A 52 6.30 -5.91 13.11
N THR A 53 7.27 -6.77 13.41
CA THR A 53 7.80 -6.91 14.76
C THR A 53 8.99 -6.02 15.04
N GLU A 54 9.61 -5.43 14.01
CA GLU A 54 10.75 -4.56 14.19
C GLU A 54 10.35 -3.10 14.08
N PRO A 55 10.64 -2.26 15.10
CA PRO A 55 10.27 -0.84 15.04
C PRO A 55 10.90 -0.15 13.84
N GLY A 56 10.09 0.65 13.15
CA GLY A 56 10.55 1.41 12.00
C GLY A 56 10.56 0.66 10.69
N ALA A 57 10.33 -0.66 10.71
CA ALA A 57 10.25 -1.45 9.48
C ALA A 57 8.81 -1.55 9.02
N ILE A 58 8.60 -1.57 7.70
CA ILE A 58 7.28 -1.74 7.12
C ILE A 58 7.35 -2.79 6.01
N ASN A 59 6.24 -3.45 5.79
CA ASN A 59 6.08 -4.38 4.69
C ASN A 59 5.23 -3.73 3.61
N GLY A 60 5.10 -4.36 2.47
CA GLY A 60 4.40 -3.74 1.37
C GLY A 60 3.81 -4.73 0.40
N GLY A 61 3.59 -4.26 -0.82
CA GLY A 61 3.04 -5.06 -1.88
C GLY A 61 3.70 -4.77 -3.21
N MET A 62 3.49 -5.66 -4.15
CA MET A 62 4.00 -5.54 -5.51
C MET A 62 2.89 -5.95 -6.44
N MET A 63 2.67 -5.14 -7.47
CA MET A 63 1.59 -5.41 -8.42
C MET A 63 2.04 -5.04 -9.82
N ARG A 64 1.25 -5.47 -10.78
CA ARG A 64 1.46 -5.12 -12.17
C ARG A 64 1.34 -3.61 -12.35
N ARG A 65 2.27 -3.01 -13.08
CA ARG A 65 2.23 -1.57 -13.36
C ARG A 65 0.98 -1.23 -14.15
N GLN A 66 0.20 -0.29 -13.66
CA GLN A 66 -1.05 0.12 -14.28
C GLN A 66 -1.40 1.52 -13.79
N ALA A 67 -1.61 2.45 -14.72
CA ALA A 67 -1.93 3.82 -14.36
C ALA A 67 -3.12 3.87 -13.40
N PRO A 68 -3.11 4.76 -12.40
CA PRO A 68 -2.11 5.80 -12.13
C PRO A 68 -0.89 5.33 -11.33
N ILE A 69 -0.78 4.02 -11.03
CA ILE A 69 0.32 3.50 -10.21
C ILE A 69 1.50 3.19 -11.13
N ASN A 70 2.31 4.21 -11.40
CA ASN A 70 3.43 4.11 -12.36
C ASN A 70 4.79 4.05 -11.69
N SER A 71 4.87 4.30 -10.39
CA SER A 71 6.12 4.33 -9.62
C SER A 71 5.80 3.92 -8.19
N PRO A 72 6.81 3.68 -7.35
CA PRO A 72 6.55 3.28 -5.97
C PRO A 72 5.66 4.27 -5.24
N VAL A 73 4.79 3.75 -4.38
CA VAL A 73 3.79 4.51 -3.65
C VAL A 73 3.95 4.21 -2.16
N ILE A 74 3.91 5.26 -1.33
CA ILE A 74 3.79 5.05 0.11
C ILE A 74 2.31 5.06 0.47
N THR A 75 1.94 4.29 1.49
CA THR A 75 0.55 4.15 1.92
C THR A 75 0.41 4.61 3.37
N ILE A 76 -0.58 5.46 3.61
CA ILE A 76 -0.84 6.02 4.94
C ILE A 76 -2.04 5.30 5.53
N GLY A 77 -1.89 4.80 6.76
CA GLY A 77 -2.99 4.18 7.49
C GLY A 77 -3.90 5.23 8.10
N VAL A 78 -5.20 5.10 7.85
CA VAL A 78 -6.20 6.04 8.38
C VAL A 78 -7.36 5.23 8.96
N ASP A 79 -8.15 5.87 9.81
CA ASP A 79 -9.32 5.22 10.39
C ASP A 79 -10.50 5.22 9.43
N ASP A 80 -10.64 6.28 8.64
CA ASP A 80 -11.79 6.48 7.75
C ASP A 80 -11.31 7.05 6.43
N ILE A 81 -11.36 6.23 5.38
CA ILE A 81 -10.86 6.63 4.06
C ILE A 81 -11.71 7.76 3.47
N ASP A 82 -13.03 7.69 3.60
CA ASP A 82 -13.87 8.73 3.04
C ASP A 82 -13.59 10.09 3.65
N ALA A 83 -13.42 10.14 4.97
CA ALA A 83 -13.08 11.38 5.65
C ALA A 83 -11.69 11.88 5.24
N ALA A 84 -10.73 10.96 5.08
CA ALA A 84 -9.39 11.34 4.64
C ALA A 84 -9.40 11.91 3.24
N LEU A 85 -10.12 11.29 2.31
CA LEU A 85 -10.21 11.79 0.94
C LEU A 85 -10.88 13.15 0.87
N GLN A 86 -11.92 13.36 1.69
CA GLN A 86 -12.57 14.67 1.74
C GLN A 86 -11.59 15.74 2.19
N ARG A 87 -10.79 15.44 3.22
CA ARG A 87 -9.79 16.37 3.74
C ARG A 87 -8.70 16.64 2.70
N VAL A 88 -8.27 15.60 1.98
CA VAL A 88 -7.30 15.74 0.90
C VAL A 88 -7.80 16.73 -0.15
N GLU A 89 -9.05 16.60 -0.57
CA GLU A 89 -9.60 17.47 -1.61
C GLU A 89 -9.77 18.89 -1.12
N GLU A 90 -10.15 19.07 0.13
CA GLU A 90 -10.28 20.41 0.70
C GLU A 90 -8.93 21.13 0.76
N LEU A 91 -7.84 20.37 0.84
CA LEU A 91 -6.50 20.92 1.01
C LEU A 91 -5.70 20.96 -0.30
N GLY A 92 -6.34 20.71 -1.42
CA GLY A 92 -5.71 20.88 -2.73
C GLY A 92 -5.24 19.61 -3.41
N GLY A 93 -5.46 18.45 -2.79
CA GLY A 93 -5.18 17.17 -3.43
C GLY A 93 -6.36 16.70 -4.26
N LYS A 94 -6.22 15.52 -4.83
CA LYS A 94 -7.24 14.97 -5.72
C LYS A 94 -7.36 13.47 -5.54
N THR A 95 -8.59 12.96 -5.44
CA THR A 95 -8.83 11.53 -5.40
C THR A 95 -8.56 10.94 -6.78
N GLU A 96 -7.62 9.99 -6.86
CA GLU A 96 -7.29 9.32 -8.12
C GLU A 96 -8.02 7.99 -8.24
N ILE A 97 -8.06 7.20 -7.17
CA ILE A 97 -8.84 5.96 -7.11
C ILE A 97 -9.66 6.02 -5.83
N PRO A 98 -10.99 6.01 -5.93
CA PRO A 98 -11.83 6.10 -4.73
C PRO A 98 -11.76 4.83 -3.89
N LYS A 99 -12.37 4.88 -2.72
CA LYS A 99 -12.38 3.77 -1.76
C LYS A 99 -12.81 2.47 -2.43
N GLN A 100 -12.01 1.43 -2.22
CA GLN A 100 -12.28 0.08 -2.72
C GLN A 100 -12.07 -0.93 -1.60
N GLY A 101 -12.90 -1.97 -1.56
CA GLY A 101 -12.70 -3.06 -0.62
C GLY A 101 -11.58 -3.98 -1.09
N VAL A 102 -10.81 -4.50 -0.13
CA VAL A 102 -9.76 -5.48 -0.38
C VAL A 102 -10.14 -6.74 0.38
N ALA A 103 -10.87 -7.63 -0.30
CA ALA A 103 -11.45 -8.82 0.31
C ALA A 103 -12.18 -8.42 1.60
N ASP A 104 -11.98 -9.15 2.71
CA ASP A 104 -12.54 -8.80 4.00
C ASP A 104 -11.49 -8.17 4.93
N MET A 105 -10.34 -7.76 4.36
CA MET A 105 -9.23 -7.23 5.14
C MET A 105 -9.34 -5.74 5.43
N GLY A 106 -9.89 -4.98 4.49
CA GLY A 106 -9.97 -3.54 4.66
C GLY A 106 -10.30 -2.81 3.39
N PHE A 107 -9.89 -1.55 3.35
CA PHE A 107 -10.18 -0.66 2.23
C PHE A 107 -8.94 0.09 1.81
N THR A 108 -8.85 0.40 0.52
CA THR A 108 -7.74 1.15 -0.04
C THR A 108 -8.28 2.28 -0.92
N ALA A 109 -7.47 3.30 -1.11
CA ALA A 109 -7.76 4.39 -2.03
C ALA A 109 -6.45 5.05 -2.41
N TYR A 110 -6.47 5.89 -3.43
CA TYR A 110 -5.28 6.61 -3.86
C TYR A 110 -5.64 8.05 -4.16
N PHE A 111 -4.75 8.96 -3.82
CA PHE A 111 -4.92 10.37 -4.11
C PHE A 111 -3.59 10.94 -4.61
N SER A 112 -3.66 12.07 -5.30
CA SER A 112 -2.46 12.83 -5.61
C SER A 112 -2.42 14.05 -4.69
N ASP A 113 -1.21 14.36 -4.20
CA ASP A 113 -1.01 15.55 -3.37
C ASP A 113 -0.91 16.78 -4.28
N PRO A 114 -0.83 18.01 -3.71
CA PRO A 114 -0.76 19.22 -4.54
C PRO A 114 0.47 19.29 -5.45
N GLU A 115 1.48 18.44 -5.22
CA GLU A 115 2.68 18.38 -6.04
C GLU A 115 2.61 17.27 -7.10
N GLY A 116 1.49 16.58 -7.19
CA GLY A 116 1.30 15.55 -8.20
C GLY A 116 1.81 14.16 -7.81
N ASN A 117 2.20 13.97 -6.56
CA ASN A 117 2.66 12.64 -6.10
C ASN A 117 1.46 11.76 -5.77
N LEU A 118 1.50 10.51 -6.25
CA LEU A 118 0.47 9.53 -5.92
C LEU A 118 0.78 8.90 -4.57
N VAL A 119 -0.20 8.86 -3.69
CA VAL A 119 -0.08 8.30 -2.34
C VAL A 119 -1.28 7.40 -2.09
N GLY A 120 -1.06 6.28 -1.39
CA GLY A 120 -2.12 5.35 -1.06
C GLY A 120 -2.67 5.58 0.35
N LEU A 121 -3.90 5.13 0.55
CA LEU A 121 -4.57 5.11 1.85
C LEU A 121 -5.00 3.69 2.17
N TRP A 122 -4.94 3.35 3.43
CA TRP A 122 -5.41 2.04 3.91
C TRP A 122 -6.20 2.22 5.20
N ALA A 123 -7.32 1.50 5.29
CA ALA A 123 -8.07 1.40 6.52
C ALA A 123 -8.46 -0.05 6.74
N SER A 124 -8.24 -0.55 7.94
CA SER A 124 -8.62 -1.92 8.30
C SER A 124 -10.13 -2.07 8.31
N ALA A 125 -10.61 -3.24 7.90
CA ALA A 125 -12.04 -3.56 7.96
C ALA A 125 -12.52 -3.70 9.40
N GLN A 126 -11.60 -4.00 10.30
CA GLN A 126 -11.94 -4.18 11.71
C GLN A 126 -11.87 -2.85 12.43
N PRO A 127 -12.99 -2.31 12.86
CA PRO A 127 -12.95 -1.11 13.70
C PRO A 127 -12.39 -1.51 15.06
N GLY A 128 -11.28 -1.00 15.38
CA GLY A 128 -10.64 -1.13 16.69
C GLY A 128 -10.71 -2.45 17.40
#